data_8049ee908bfd78d84c3813867b983c63
#
_entry.id   8049ee908bfd78d84c3813867b983c63
#
_cell.length_a   1.000
_cell.length_b   1.000
_cell.length_c   1.000
_cell.angle_alpha   90.00
_cell.angle_beta   90.00
_cell.angle_gamma   90.00
#
_symmetry.space_group_name_H-M   'P 1'
#
loop_
_entity.id
_entity.type
_entity.pdbx_description
1 polymer ?
#
loop_
_entity_poly.entity_id
_entity_poly.type
_entity_poly.pdbx_seq_one_letter_code
_entity_poly.pdbx_strand_id
1 'polypeptide(L)'
;LLHGSYGMSSLYLVLKEEIEGQMQGGVVKVPVRLNSSNMRMRFNDKDGQLYVMGLKGWQTNAGLLSSFDRVRYTGKAIDLPTGLEAHKDGLVVRFSEALDPASATQTENYSLSGADIHWCREYGSQEFHLKQRELPLGQRKKGWTDLKVTGAELLGDGKSVKLTVEGLIPAHMLELNLSLSTEDGRPIKTKINHTIHQLKEP
;
A
#
# COMPACT_ATOMS: atom_id res chain seq x y z
N LEU A 1 -7.04 -9.99 -3.81
CA LEU A 1 -7.70 -9.16 -4.84
C LEU A 1 -6.63 -8.34 -5.56
N LEU A 2 -6.72 -8.25 -6.91
CA LEU A 2 -5.86 -7.39 -7.73
C LEU A 2 -6.66 -6.17 -8.22
N HIS A 3 -6.03 -5.02 -8.14
CA HIS A 3 -6.50 -3.76 -8.71
C HIS A 3 -5.62 -3.35 -9.88
N GLY A 4 -6.23 -3.01 -11.00
CA GLY A 4 -5.53 -2.47 -12.17
C GLY A 4 -5.60 -0.95 -12.21
N SER A 5 -4.44 -0.30 -12.21
CA SER A 5 -4.37 1.17 -12.27
C SER A 5 -4.24 1.64 -13.72
N TYR A 6 -5.23 2.44 -14.15
CA TYR A 6 -5.21 3.08 -15.46
C TYR A 6 -4.05 4.07 -15.59
N GLY A 7 -3.93 5.01 -14.65
CA GLY A 7 -2.90 6.05 -14.69
C GLY A 7 -1.48 5.51 -14.63
N MET A 8 -1.24 4.50 -13.78
CA MET A 8 0.09 3.97 -13.49
C MET A 8 0.50 2.78 -14.36
N SER A 9 -0.36 2.30 -15.27
CA SER A 9 -0.11 1.13 -16.13
C SER A 9 0.44 -0.07 -15.34
N SER A 10 -0.16 -0.35 -14.19
CA SER A 10 0.37 -1.29 -13.19
C SER A 10 -0.74 -2.07 -12.51
N LEU A 11 -0.36 -3.17 -11.88
CA LEU A 11 -1.20 -3.95 -10.99
C LEU A 11 -0.85 -3.67 -9.53
N TYR A 12 -1.85 -3.74 -8.68
CA TYR A 12 -1.72 -3.60 -7.23
C TYR A 12 -2.39 -4.78 -6.52
N LEU A 13 -1.72 -5.31 -5.52
CA LEU A 13 -2.34 -6.22 -4.55
C LEU A 13 -3.13 -5.39 -3.55
N VAL A 14 -4.40 -5.73 -3.35
CA VAL A 14 -5.26 -5.08 -2.36
C VAL A 14 -5.10 -5.79 -1.02
N LEU A 15 -4.69 -5.05 -0.01
CA LEU A 15 -4.58 -5.47 1.38
C LEU A 15 -5.88 -5.10 2.08
N LYS A 16 -6.64 -6.11 2.53
CA LYS A 16 -7.95 -5.92 3.17
C LYS A 16 -7.86 -6.21 4.66
N GLU A 17 -8.53 -5.39 5.43
CA GLU A 17 -8.75 -5.59 6.85
C GLU A 17 -10.21 -5.27 7.19
N GLU A 18 -10.80 -6.02 8.10
CA GLU A 18 -12.14 -5.75 8.64
C GLU A 18 -12.05 -5.62 10.16
N ILE A 19 -12.60 -4.54 10.69
CA ILE A 19 -12.67 -4.26 12.13
C ILE A 19 -14.13 -3.94 12.46
N GLU A 20 -14.75 -4.77 13.30
CA GLU A 20 -16.14 -4.57 13.76
C GLU A 20 -17.14 -4.29 12.61
N GLY A 21 -16.98 -5.00 11.49
CA GLY A 21 -17.84 -4.85 10.31
C GLY A 21 -17.46 -3.68 9.40
N GLN A 22 -16.47 -2.85 9.78
CA GLN A 22 -15.93 -1.80 8.92
C GLN A 22 -14.77 -2.34 8.10
N MET A 23 -14.93 -2.35 6.77
CA MET A 23 -13.86 -2.70 5.84
C MET A 23 -12.93 -1.51 5.65
N GLN A 24 -11.64 -1.77 5.75
CA GLN A 24 -10.57 -0.84 5.41
C GLN A 24 -9.45 -1.55 4.67
N GLY A 25 -8.44 -0.82 4.21
CA GLY A 25 -7.34 -1.47 3.53
C GLY A 25 -6.49 -0.53 2.70
N GLY A 26 -5.59 -1.15 1.95
CA GLY A 26 -4.63 -0.44 1.15
C GLY A 26 -4.20 -1.22 -0.08
N VAL A 27 -3.17 -0.72 -0.71
CA VAL A 27 -2.61 -1.33 -1.91
C VAL A 27 -1.09 -1.31 -1.88
N VAL A 28 -0.49 -2.37 -2.42
CA VAL A 28 0.94 -2.45 -2.72
C VAL A 28 1.13 -2.76 -4.20
N LYS A 29 2.08 -2.10 -4.83
CA LYS A 29 2.35 -2.28 -6.25
C LYS A 29 2.98 -3.66 -6.51
N VAL A 30 2.38 -4.44 -7.40
CA VAL A 30 2.98 -5.68 -7.91
C VAL A 30 4.11 -5.31 -8.89
N PRO A 31 5.28 -5.98 -8.86
CA PRO A 31 6.42 -5.65 -9.73
C PRO A 31 6.21 -6.14 -11.18
N VAL A 32 5.07 -5.75 -11.75
CA VAL A 32 4.70 -6.02 -13.15
C VAL A 32 4.49 -4.69 -13.85
N ARG A 33 5.12 -4.53 -15.01
CA ARG A 33 4.92 -3.39 -15.90
C ARG A 33 4.07 -3.80 -17.09
N LEU A 34 2.95 -3.12 -17.28
CA LEU A 34 2.09 -3.27 -18.46
C LEU A 34 2.59 -2.35 -19.57
N ASN A 35 2.38 -2.74 -20.82
CA ASN A 35 2.81 -1.96 -21.97
C ASN A 35 1.91 -0.73 -22.20
N SER A 36 0.63 -0.84 -21.83
CA SER A 36 -0.34 0.24 -21.88
C SER A 36 -1.05 0.36 -20.53
N SER A 37 -1.91 1.35 -20.37
CA SER A 37 -2.74 1.47 -19.17
C SER A 37 -3.72 0.31 -19.04
N ASN A 38 -4.19 0.05 -17.83
CA ASN A 38 -5.15 -1.01 -17.56
C ASN A 38 -6.58 -0.47 -17.58
N MET A 39 -7.37 -0.86 -18.56
CA MET A 39 -8.79 -0.53 -18.64
C MET A 39 -9.68 -1.72 -18.26
N ARG A 40 -9.28 -2.92 -18.65
CA ARG A 40 -10.00 -4.16 -18.36
C ARG A 40 -9.01 -5.29 -18.11
N MET A 41 -9.35 -6.17 -17.19
CA MET A 41 -8.59 -7.38 -16.94
C MET A 41 -9.51 -8.53 -16.55
N ARG A 42 -9.10 -9.76 -16.91
CA ARG A 42 -9.79 -11.00 -16.58
C ARG A 42 -8.80 -12.14 -16.43
N PHE A 43 -9.01 -12.96 -15.43
CA PHE A 43 -8.42 -14.30 -15.41
C PHE A 43 -9.14 -15.17 -16.40
N ASN A 44 -8.38 -15.96 -17.14
CA ASN A 44 -8.92 -16.97 -18.04
C ASN A 44 -8.97 -18.32 -17.31
N ASP A 45 -10.17 -18.87 -17.17
CA ASP A 45 -10.41 -20.10 -16.42
C ASP A 45 -9.72 -21.33 -17.05
N LYS A 46 -9.38 -21.26 -18.35
CA LYS A 46 -8.74 -22.37 -19.05
C LYS A 46 -7.25 -22.50 -18.78
N ASP A 47 -6.56 -21.38 -18.52
CA ASP A 47 -5.10 -21.36 -18.35
C ASP A 47 -4.65 -20.66 -17.06
N GLY A 48 -5.58 -20.11 -16.27
CA GLY A 48 -5.33 -19.42 -15.01
C GLY A 48 -4.52 -18.12 -15.15
N GLN A 49 -4.30 -17.62 -16.38
CA GLN A 49 -3.50 -16.44 -16.61
C GLN A 49 -4.36 -15.16 -16.61
N LEU A 50 -3.75 -14.05 -16.23
CA LEU A 50 -4.42 -12.76 -16.26
C LEU A 50 -4.18 -12.07 -17.61
N TYR A 51 -5.25 -11.73 -18.29
CA TYR A 51 -5.24 -10.93 -19.52
C TYR A 51 -5.66 -9.51 -19.21
N VAL A 52 -4.84 -8.57 -19.67
CA VAL A 52 -5.02 -7.14 -19.42
C VAL A 52 -5.03 -6.39 -20.73
N MET A 53 -6.00 -5.52 -20.92
CA MET A 53 -6.08 -4.67 -22.10
C MET A 53 -6.25 -3.22 -21.69
N GLY A 54 -5.69 -2.33 -22.50
CA GLY A 54 -5.80 -0.91 -22.25
C GLY A 54 -5.27 -0.06 -23.39
N LEU A 55 -5.38 1.22 -23.19
CA LEU A 55 -4.93 2.23 -24.14
C LEU A 55 -4.32 3.43 -23.40
N LYS A 56 -3.45 4.15 -24.11
CA LYS A 56 -2.89 5.41 -23.64
C LYS A 56 -3.94 6.50 -23.74
N GLY A 57 -4.18 7.18 -22.67
CA GLY A 57 -5.08 8.33 -22.62
C GLY A 57 -4.51 9.43 -21.76
N TRP A 58 -5.34 10.40 -21.43
CA TRP A 58 -4.96 11.52 -20.60
C TRP A 58 -4.49 11.08 -19.21
N GLN A 59 -3.39 11.65 -18.74
CA GLN A 59 -2.76 11.36 -17.44
C GLN A 59 -2.36 9.90 -17.21
N THR A 60 -1.95 9.18 -18.26
CA THR A 60 -1.37 7.84 -18.09
C THR A 60 0.13 7.84 -18.36
N ASN A 61 0.85 6.94 -17.69
CA ASN A 61 2.27 6.67 -17.97
C ASN A 61 2.47 5.51 -18.97
N ALA A 62 1.45 5.22 -19.78
CA ALA A 62 1.46 4.15 -20.78
C ALA A 62 2.59 4.34 -21.80
N GLY A 63 3.36 3.28 -22.07
CA GLY A 63 4.43 3.27 -23.07
C GLY A 63 3.88 3.17 -24.50
N LEU A 64 2.86 2.34 -24.71
CA LEU A 64 2.23 2.12 -26.02
C LEU A 64 0.83 2.74 -26.07
N LEU A 65 0.37 3.07 -27.30
CA LEU A 65 -0.99 3.58 -27.53
C LEU A 65 -2.06 2.59 -27.09
N SER A 66 -1.82 1.31 -27.30
CA SER A 66 -2.68 0.23 -26.84
C SER A 66 -1.87 -1.04 -26.64
N SER A 67 -2.34 -1.95 -25.80
CA SER A 67 -1.77 -3.29 -25.65
C SER A 67 -2.82 -4.28 -25.20
N PHE A 68 -2.50 -5.54 -25.45
CA PHE A 68 -3.14 -6.72 -24.87
C PHE A 68 -2.05 -7.54 -24.22
N ASP A 69 -1.93 -7.42 -22.90
CA ASP A 69 -0.87 -8.04 -22.11
C ASP A 69 -1.38 -9.31 -21.46
N ARG A 70 -0.51 -10.32 -21.38
CA ARG A 70 -0.73 -11.56 -20.64
C ARG A 70 0.24 -11.63 -19.47
N VAL A 71 -0.30 -11.65 -18.27
CA VAL A 71 0.47 -11.79 -17.03
C VAL A 71 0.37 -13.24 -16.55
N ARG A 72 1.51 -13.90 -16.42
CA ARG A 72 1.63 -15.29 -16.04
C ARG A 72 2.45 -15.42 -14.76
N TYR A 73 1.95 -16.16 -13.79
CA TYR A 73 2.74 -16.57 -12.64
C TYR A 73 3.77 -17.63 -13.06
N THR A 74 5.03 -17.38 -12.74
CA THR A 74 6.16 -18.26 -13.15
C THR A 74 6.62 -19.20 -12.06
N GLY A 75 5.97 -19.19 -10.89
CA GLY A 75 6.40 -19.95 -9.71
C GLY A 75 7.52 -19.29 -8.90
N LYS A 76 8.05 -18.15 -9.37
CA LYS A 76 9.05 -17.40 -8.60
C LYS A 76 8.38 -16.64 -7.44
N ALA A 77 9.08 -16.57 -6.32
CA ALA A 77 8.66 -15.75 -5.19
C ALA A 77 8.46 -14.29 -5.61
N ILE A 78 7.44 -13.67 -5.06
CA ILE A 78 7.18 -12.23 -5.22
C ILE A 78 7.28 -11.62 -3.83
N ASP A 79 8.37 -10.92 -3.58
CA ASP A 79 8.71 -10.39 -2.26
C ASP A 79 7.88 -9.12 -1.95
N LEU A 80 6.64 -9.32 -1.49
CA LEU A 80 5.66 -8.25 -1.26
C LEU A 80 5.00 -8.35 0.12
N PRO A 81 4.58 -7.20 0.67
CA PRO A 81 3.56 -7.18 1.72
C PRO A 81 2.26 -7.83 1.23
N THR A 82 1.70 -8.71 2.04
CA THR A 82 0.45 -9.45 1.77
C THR A 82 -0.69 -9.06 2.70
N GLY A 83 -0.40 -8.35 3.78
CA GLY A 83 -1.35 -7.84 4.75
C GLY A 83 -0.81 -6.64 5.50
N LEU A 84 -1.72 -5.81 5.98
CA LEU A 84 -1.45 -4.76 6.95
C LEU A 84 -2.63 -4.70 7.90
N GLU A 85 -2.34 -4.73 9.21
CA GLU A 85 -3.31 -4.55 10.27
C GLU A 85 -2.97 -3.29 11.07
N ALA A 86 -3.99 -2.49 11.37
CA ALA A 86 -3.82 -1.23 12.08
C ALA A 86 -4.31 -1.35 13.53
N HIS A 87 -3.39 -1.19 14.49
CA HIS A 87 -3.62 -1.24 15.92
C HIS A 87 -3.41 0.14 16.56
N LYS A 88 -3.94 0.35 17.77
CA LYS A 88 -3.78 1.62 18.50
C LYS A 88 -2.32 1.95 18.83
N ASP A 89 -1.48 0.95 18.95
CA ASP A 89 -0.05 1.08 19.24
C ASP A 89 0.85 1.00 18.01
N GLY A 90 0.29 0.73 16.82
CA GLY A 90 1.08 0.66 15.59
C GLY A 90 0.49 -0.17 14.48
N LEU A 91 1.35 -0.74 13.63
CA LEU A 91 0.98 -1.51 12.45
C LEU A 91 1.61 -2.90 12.50
N VAL A 92 0.88 -3.92 12.03
CA VAL A 92 1.46 -5.24 11.73
C VAL A 92 1.45 -5.43 10.23
N VAL A 93 2.64 -5.58 9.64
CA VAL A 93 2.82 -5.81 8.19
C VAL A 93 3.24 -7.24 7.95
N ARG A 94 2.50 -7.95 7.13
CA ARG A 94 2.74 -9.36 6.79
C ARG A 94 3.30 -9.48 5.39
N PHE A 95 4.30 -10.33 5.19
CA PHE A 95 5.00 -10.51 3.92
C PHE A 95 4.79 -11.92 3.35
N SER A 96 5.04 -12.08 2.05
CA SER A 96 4.98 -13.37 1.37
C SER A 96 6.14 -14.31 1.77
N GLU A 97 7.32 -13.74 2.02
CA GLU A 97 8.56 -14.45 2.30
C GLU A 97 9.10 -14.13 3.69
N ALA A 98 9.97 -15.01 4.21
CA ALA A 98 10.68 -14.76 5.46
C ALA A 98 11.65 -13.57 5.29
N LEU A 99 11.73 -12.75 6.33
CA LEU A 99 12.54 -11.54 6.33
C LEU A 99 13.88 -11.77 7.03
N ASP A 100 14.90 -11.04 6.58
CA ASP A 100 16.15 -10.90 7.31
C ASP A 100 15.92 -10.13 8.62
N PRO A 101 16.18 -10.74 9.80
CA PRO A 101 15.96 -10.09 11.09
C PRO A 101 16.74 -8.79 11.25
N ALA A 102 17.95 -8.70 10.68
CA ALA A 102 18.79 -7.51 10.77
C ALA A 102 18.15 -6.32 10.07
N SER A 103 17.55 -6.51 8.90
CA SER A 103 16.86 -5.44 8.19
C SER A 103 15.47 -5.16 8.75
N ALA A 104 14.74 -6.19 9.20
CA ALA A 104 13.36 -6.07 9.65
C ALA A 104 13.21 -5.33 10.99
N THR A 105 14.24 -5.35 11.84
CA THR A 105 14.20 -4.72 13.17
C THR A 105 14.76 -3.29 13.23
N GLN A 106 15.27 -2.77 12.11
CA GLN A 106 15.79 -1.39 12.04
C GLN A 106 14.64 -0.41 11.72
N THR A 107 14.35 0.51 12.63
CA THR A 107 13.28 1.52 12.44
C THR A 107 13.52 2.44 11.26
N GLU A 108 14.78 2.68 10.90
CA GLU A 108 15.22 3.51 9.79
C GLU A 108 14.79 2.96 8.41
N ASN A 109 14.49 1.67 8.35
CA ASN A 109 14.01 1.00 7.15
C ASN A 109 12.51 1.25 6.87
N TYR A 110 11.87 2.01 7.75
CA TYR A 110 10.44 2.35 7.67
C TYR A 110 10.25 3.86 7.72
N SER A 111 9.52 4.39 6.74
CA SER A 111 9.08 5.79 6.73
C SER A 111 7.57 5.82 6.63
N LEU A 112 6.93 6.47 7.59
CA LEU A 112 5.48 6.51 7.71
C LEU A 112 4.99 7.96 7.72
N SER A 113 4.01 8.25 6.89
CA SER A 113 3.31 9.53 6.89
C SER A 113 1.83 9.36 6.65
N GLY A 114 1.04 10.35 7.07
CA GLY A 114 -0.40 10.32 6.90
C GLY A 114 -0.98 11.69 6.62
N ALA A 115 -2.15 11.71 5.97
CA ALA A 115 -2.90 12.92 5.68
C ALA A 115 -4.40 12.67 5.75
N ASP A 116 -5.15 13.73 6.03
CA ASP A 116 -6.59 13.77 5.87
C ASP A 116 -6.98 14.49 4.59
N ILE A 117 -8.06 14.02 3.97
CA ILE A 117 -8.65 14.66 2.80
C ILE A 117 -9.89 15.42 3.24
N HIS A 118 -10.03 16.65 2.77
CA HIS A 118 -11.30 17.35 2.84
C HIS A 118 -12.10 17.09 1.57
N TRP A 119 -13.22 16.40 1.71
CA TRP A 119 -14.16 16.23 0.61
C TRP A 119 -14.86 17.57 0.33
N CYS A 120 -14.71 18.06 -0.89
CA CYS A 120 -15.30 19.31 -1.34
C CYS A 120 -15.92 19.15 -2.74
N ARG A 121 -16.68 20.15 -3.18
CA ARG A 121 -17.33 20.17 -4.47
C ARG A 121 -16.35 20.38 -5.64
N GLU A 122 -15.26 21.08 -5.36
CA GLU A 122 -14.23 21.44 -6.34
C GLU A 122 -13.47 20.19 -6.79
N TYR A 123 -12.96 20.22 -8.01
CA TYR A 123 -12.13 19.14 -8.54
C TYR A 123 -10.80 19.03 -7.77
N GLY A 124 -10.54 17.82 -7.31
CA GLY A 124 -9.38 17.52 -6.48
C GLY A 124 -9.64 17.77 -5.00
N SER A 125 -9.09 16.89 -4.16
CA SER A 125 -9.22 16.98 -2.70
C SER A 125 -7.90 17.43 -2.11
N GLN A 126 -7.92 18.53 -1.37
CA GLN A 126 -6.73 19.03 -0.67
C GLN A 126 -6.39 18.09 0.49
N GLU A 127 -5.11 17.77 0.60
CA GLU A 127 -4.55 17.02 1.72
C GLU A 127 -4.20 17.98 2.87
N PHE A 128 -4.48 17.55 4.09
CA PHE A 128 -4.22 18.30 5.32
C PHE A 128 -3.50 17.43 6.34
N HIS A 129 -2.73 18.06 7.20
CA HIS A 129 -2.10 17.39 8.32
C HIS A 129 -3.13 16.67 9.20
N LEU A 130 -2.74 15.49 9.73
CA LEU A 130 -3.53 14.75 10.71
C LEU A 130 -3.81 15.58 11.98
N LYS A 131 -4.81 15.16 12.77
CA LYS A 131 -5.21 15.82 14.04
C LYS A 131 -5.77 17.24 13.87
N GLN A 132 -6.22 17.61 12.67
CA GLN A 132 -6.76 18.96 12.41
C GLN A 132 -8.20 18.94 11.91
N ARG A 133 -8.88 17.78 11.96
CA ARG A 133 -10.27 17.64 11.46
C ARG A 133 -11.25 18.60 12.10
N GLU A 134 -11.05 18.89 13.40
CA GLU A 134 -11.92 19.78 14.17
C GLU A 134 -11.66 21.28 13.92
N LEU A 135 -10.55 21.62 13.26
CA LEU A 135 -10.26 23.01 12.92
C LEU A 135 -11.09 23.46 11.71
N PRO A 136 -11.50 24.73 11.65
CA PRO A 136 -12.03 25.33 10.44
C PRO A 136 -11.09 25.13 9.25
N LEU A 137 -11.62 24.89 8.06
CA LEU A 137 -10.84 24.54 6.87
C LEU A 137 -9.69 25.53 6.59
N GLY A 138 -9.95 26.82 6.72
CA GLY A 138 -8.95 27.86 6.50
C GLY A 138 -7.80 27.91 7.53
N GLN A 139 -7.92 27.17 8.63
CA GLN A 139 -6.89 27.05 9.67
C GLN A 139 -6.11 25.74 9.60
N ARG A 140 -6.54 24.80 8.75
CA ARG A 140 -5.86 23.51 8.58
C ARG A 140 -4.58 23.68 7.77
N LYS A 141 -3.48 23.13 8.28
CA LYS A 141 -2.21 23.10 7.56
C LYS A 141 -2.29 22.07 6.42
N LYS A 142 -1.97 22.50 5.21
CA LYS A 142 -1.90 21.64 4.03
C LYS A 142 -0.67 20.72 4.06
N GLY A 143 -0.82 19.50 3.55
CA GLY A 143 0.26 18.54 3.40
C GLY A 143 0.12 17.33 4.32
N TRP A 144 1.22 16.61 4.49
CA TRP A 144 1.31 15.33 5.20
C TRP A 144 1.95 15.49 6.58
N THR A 145 1.59 14.63 7.49
CA THR A 145 2.19 14.51 8.83
C THR A 145 3.11 13.30 8.85
N ASP A 146 4.37 13.50 9.18
CA ASP A 146 5.27 12.40 9.48
C ASP A 146 4.88 11.74 10.80
N LEU A 147 4.81 10.41 10.80
CA LEU A 147 4.51 9.58 11.96
C LEU A 147 5.77 8.83 12.34
N LYS A 148 6.15 8.94 13.61
CA LYS A 148 7.39 8.34 14.09
C LYS A 148 7.19 6.85 14.37
N VAL A 149 7.97 6.01 13.67
CA VAL A 149 8.14 4.60 14.01
C VAL A 149 9.18 4.52 15.12
N THR A 150 8.79 4.05 16.31
CA THR A 150 9.64 4.00 17.49
C THR A 150 10.14 2.60 17.83
N GLY A 151 9.58 1.58 17.17
CA GLY A 151 10.01 0.19 17.32
C GLY A 151 9.63 -0.64 16.10
N ALA A 152 10.45 -1.65 15.82
CA ALA A 152 10.20 -2.65 14.80
C ALA A 152 10.59 -4.03 15.35
N GLU A 153 9.65 -4.96 15.35
CA GLU A 153 9.82 -6.31 15.88
C GLU A 153 9.42 -7.33 14.82
N LEU A 154 10.34 -8.25 14.50
CA LEU A 154 10.04 -9.41 13.66
C LEU A 154 9.32 -10.45 14.52
N LEU A 155 8.09 -10.81 14.11
CA LEU A 155 7.28 -11.78 14.85
C LEU A 155 7.77 -13.22 14.64
N GLY A 156 7.31 -14.14 15.48
CA GLY A 156 7.77 -15.52 15.51
C GLY A 156 7.50 -16.34 14.23
N ASP A 157 6.67 -15.84 13.31
CA ASP A 157 6.47 -16.46 12.00
C ASP A 157 7.58 -16.13 10.99
N GLY A 158 8.50 -15.21 11.33
CA GLY A 158 9.57 -14.75 10.46
C GLY A 158 9.10 -13.94 9.23
N LYS A 159 7.79 -13.67 9.12
CA LYS A 159 7.17 -13.03 7.95
C LYS A 159 6.35 -11.79 8.30
N SER A 160 6.14 -11.52 9.56
CA SER A 160 5.36 -10.38 10.02
C SER A 160 6.22 -9.45 10.87
N VAL A 161 6.08 -8.15 10.65
CA VAL A 161 6.75 -7.12 11.45
C VAL A 161 5.71 -6.29 12.16
N LYS A 162 5.84 -6.17 13.49
CA LYS A 162 5.09 -5.21 14.30
C LYS A 162 5.89 -3.91 14.39
N LEU A 163 5.29 -2.83 13.89
CA LEU A 163 5.82 -1.47 13.99
C LEU A 163 5.10 -0.74 15.11
N THR A 164 5.84 -0.25 16.10
CA THR A 164 5.30 0.66 17.12
C THR A 164 5.30 2.08 16.55
N VAL A 165 4.14 2.74 16.55
CA VAL A 165 3.96 4.07 15.95
C VAL A 165 3.39 5.02 16.98
N GLU A 166 4.11 6.10 17.23
CA GLU A 166 3.67 7.13 18.17
C GLU A 166 2.50 7.94 17.62
N GLY A 167 1.39 7.92 18.36
CA GLY A 167 0.22 8.74 18.07
C GLY A 167 -0.50 8.42 16.77
N LEU A 168 -0.50 7.15 16.35
CA LEU A 168 -1.29 6.66 15.23
C LEU A 168 -2.77 6.92 15.49
N ILE A 169 -3.46 7.45 14.48
CA ILE A 169 -4.90 7.73 14.49
C ILE A 169 -5.51 7.32 13.14
N PRO A 170 -6.84 7.18 13.05
CA PRO A 170 -7.51 7.03 11.77
C PRO A 170 -7.10 8.13 10.78
N ALA A 171 -6.80 7.73 9.54
CA ALA A 171 -6.29 8.61 8.48
C ALA A 171 -6.89 8.22 7.13
N HIS A 172 -7.28 9.21 6.33
CA HIS A 172 -7.78 8.96 4.98
C HIS A 172 -6.67 8.44 4.07
N MET A 173 -5.45 8.93 4.26
CA MET A 173 -4.28 8.52 3.51
C MET A 173 -3.14 8.20 4.47
N LEU A 174 -2.58 7.02 4.35
CA LEU A 174 -1.37 6.57 5.04
C LEU A 174 -0.40 6.04 3.99
N GLU A 175 0.85 6.44 4.08
CA GLU A 175 1.92 5.96 3.23
C GLU A 175 3.03 5.36 4.08
N LEU A 176 3.26 4.06 3.93
CA LEU A 176 4.36 3.34 4.57
C LEU A 176 5.38 2.92 3.50
N ASN A 177 6.56 3.50 3.53
CA ASN A 177 7.68 3.09 2.71
C ASN A 177 8.53 2.07 3.45
N LEU A 178 8.97 1.03 2.75
CA LEU A 178 9.70 -0.11 3.27
C LEU A 178 10.99 -0.31 2.49
N SER A 179 12.09 -0.57 3.19
CA SER A 179 13.40 -0.91 2.61
C SER A 179 14.03 -2.06 3.38
N LEU A 180 13.63 -3.29 3.08
CA LEU A 180 13.97 -4.52 3.79
C LEU A 180 14.69 -5.51 2.88
N SER A 181 15.10 -6.64 3.42
CA SER A 181 15.51 -7.83 2.67
C SER A 181 14.82 -9.09 3.18
N THR A 182 14.71 -10.06 2.31
CA THR A 182 14.33 -11.43 2.68
C THR A 182 15.49 -12.13 3.37
N GLU A 183 15.21 -13.24 4.07
CA GLU A 183 16.24 -14.08 4.74
C GLU A 183 17.34 -14.54 3.78
N ASP A 184 17.02 -14.78 2.49
CA ASP A 184 17.97 -15.15 1.44
C ASP A 184 18.57 -13.94 0.71
N GLY A 185 18.42 -12.71 1.24
CA GLY A 185 19.11 -11.50 0.81
C GLY A 185 18.49 -10.76 -0.38
N ARG A 186 17.28 -11.13 -0.85
CA ARG A 186 16.59 -10.38 -1.91
C ARG A 186 16.00 -9.08 -1.37
N PRO A 187 16.18 -7.94 -2.06
CA PRO A 187 15.70 -6.66 -1.57
C PRO A 187 14.17 -6.52 -1.70
N ILE A 188 13.53 -5.99 -0.66
CA ILE A 188 12.13 -5.57 -0.65
C ILE A 188 12.10 -4.05 -0.51
N LYS A 189 11.94 -3.35 -1.62
CA LYS A 189 11.80 -1.89 -1.61
C LYS A 189 10.45 -1.53 -2.21
N THR A 190 9.51 -1.15 -1.36
CA THR A 190 8.13 -0.93 -1.78
C THR A 190 7.43 0.09 -0.88
N LYS A 191 6.23 0.46 -1.31
CA LYS A 191 5.35 1.39 -0.61
C LYS A 191 3.95 0.78 -0.48
N ILE A 192 3.37 0.88 0.70
CA ILE A 192 1.96 0.59 0.96
C ILE A 192 1.23 1.94 1.07
N ASN A 193 0.18 2.12 0.27
CA ASN A 193 -0.81 3.18 0.49
C ASN A 193 -2.02 2.56 1.17
N HIS A 194 -2.48 3.15 2.27
CA HIS A 194 -3.53 2.57 3.12
C HIS A 194 -4.52 3.64 3.58
N THR A 195 -5.71 3.22 3.97
CA THR A 195 -6.71 4.04 4.66
C THR A 195 -7.06 3.36 5.97
N ILE A 196 -7.07 4.11 7.06
CA ILE A 196 -7.45 3.63 8.39
C ILE A 196 -8.73 4.35 8.82
N HIS A 197 -9.82 3.60 8.97
CA HIS A 197 -11.07 4.09 9.55
C HIS A 197 -11.14 3.81 11.04
N GLN A 198 -10.67 2.64 11.44
CA GLN A 198 -10.66 2.16 12.82
C GLN A 198 -9.31 1.51 13.17
N LEU A 199 -8.99 1.49 14.46
CA LEU A 199 -7.79 0.85 14.99
C LEU A 199 -8.22 -0.30 15.91
N LYS A 200 -7.59 -1.46 15.74
CA LYS A 200 -7.73 -2.59 16.66
C LYS A 200 -7.10 -2.26 18.02
N GLU A 201 -7.57 -2.91 19.05
CA GLU A 201 -6.84 -2.98 20.31
C GLU A 201 -5.45 -3.64 20.09
N PRO A 202 -4.46 -3.33 20.92
CA PRO A 202 -3.09 -3.85 20.81
C PRO A 202 -3.02 -5.37 20.86
#